data_204fed8317a16f193b8dac233afb23a8
#
_entry.id   204fed8317a16f193b8dac233afb23a8
#
_cell.length_a   1.000
_cell.length_b   1.000
_cell.length_c   1.000
_cell.angle_alpha   90.00
_cell.angle_beta   90.00
_cell.angle_gamma   90.00
#
_symmetry.space_group_name_H-M   'P 1'
#
loop_
_entity.id
_entity.type
_entity.pdbx_description
1 polymer ?
#
loop_
_entity_poly.entity_id
_entity_poly.type
_entity_poly.pdbx_seq_one_letter_code
_entity_poly.pdbx_strand_id
1 'polypeptide(L)'
;SMCLLPERGIGIVALSDANDNAGGNIRFFDLVGGVVSVAIGGTGQPMDDAWTWAWRQRVDVLYASALLLAVSPLLLTGRWRRRLSAACRGGVAPIVRARSLRMLLVRGVLLHVALPACILALPFVWGVPWRDLLTFSPDVSTVLLASAGLLVVAGAVRLAAAVTLRNDEPPPSIMR
;
A
#
# COMPACT_ATOMS: atom_id res chain seq x y z
N SER A 1 -10.67 -27.16 -6.64
CA SER A 1 -9.62 -28.18 -6.69
C SER A 1 -10.21 -29.56 -6.79
N MET A 2 -9.57 -30.47 -7.53
CA MET A 2 -10.00 -31.86 -7.68
C MET A 2 -8.78 -32.79 -7.50
N CYS A 3 -8.93 -33.82 -6.66
CA CYS A 3 -7.94 -34.84 -6.45
C CYS A 3 -8.58 -36.23 -6.73
N LEU A 4 -7.96 -37.05 -7.56
CA LEU A 4 -8.39 -38.40 -7.89
C LEU A 4 -7.36 -39.41 -7.40
N LEU A 5 -7.81 -40.42 -6.67
CA LEU A 5 -7.02 -41.51 -6.16
C LEU A 5 -7.57 -42.82 -6.77
N PRO A 6 -7.26 -43.11 -8.05
CA PRO A 6 -7.89 -44.20 -8.80
C PRO A 6 -7.62 -45.61 -8.19
N GLU A 7 -6.44 -45.78 -7.59
CA GLU A 7 -6.07 -47.03 -6.91
C GLU A 7 -6.95 -47.38 -5.70
N ARG A 8 -7.57 -46.34 -5.11
CA ARG A 8 -8.47 -46.48 -3.94
C ARG A 8 -9.93 -46.21 -4.27
N GLY A 9 -10.25 -45.92 -5.52
CA GLY A 9 -11.60 -45.57 -5.94
C GLY A 9 -12.17 -44.32 -5.32
N ILE A 10 -11.29 -43.38 -4.87
CA ILE A 10 -11.69 -42.17 -4.17
C ILE A 10 -11.50 -40.96 -5.09
N GLY A 11 -12.53 -40.14 -5.20
CA GLY A 11 -12.48 -38.81 -5.81
C GLY A 11 -12.85 -37.76 -4.79
N ILE A 12 -12.04 -36.70 -4.65
CA ILE A 12 -12.29 -35.59 -3.76
C ILE A 12 -12.42 -34.32 -4.61
N VAL A 13 -13.54 -33.63 -4.49
CA VAL A 13 -13.78 -32.35 -5.12
C VAL A 13 -13.99 -31.31 -4.02
N ALA A 14 -13.15 -30.28 -4.01
CA ALA A 14 -13.28 -29.16 -3.11
C ALA A 14 -13.57 -27.88 -3.92
N LEU A 15 -14.65 -27.20 -3.58
CA LEU A 15 -15.07 -25.94 -4.17
C LEU A 15 -14.95 -24.83 -3.12
N SER A 16 -14.45 -23.70 -3.54
CA SER A 16 -14.43 -22.50 -2.73
C SER A 16 -14.92 -21.33 -3.60
N ASP A 17 -15.80 -20.54 -3.06
CA ASP A 17 -16.27 -19.27 -3.65
C ASP A 17 -15.40 -18.08 -3.22
N ALA A 18 -14.51 -18.27 -2.24
CA ALA A 18 -13.59 -17.26 -1.79
C ALA A 18 -12.28 -17.32 -2.61
N ASN A 19 -12.04 -16.28 -3.39
CA ASN A 19 -10.77 -16.08 -4.09
C ASN A 19 -9.96 -15.02 -3.36
N ASP A 20 -9.17 -15.47 -2.38
CA ASP A 20 -8.25 -14.60 -1.64
C ASP A 20 -6.81 -14.86 -2.12
N ASN A 21 -6.37 -14.07 -3.09
CA ASN A 21 -5.01 -14.12 -3.61
C ASN A 21 -3.95 -13.75 -2.57
N ALA A 22 -4.34 -13.11 -1.47
CA ALA A 22 -3.43 -12.69 -0.42
C ALA A 22 -3.11 -13.77 0.63
N GLY A 23 -3.72 -14.95 0.53
CA GLY A 23 -3.40 -16.06 1.43
C GLY A 23 -4.49 -17.10 1.65
N GLY A 24 -5.76 -16.80 1.31
CA GLY A 24 -6.86 -17.73 1.46
C GLY A 24 -6.72 -18.98 0.59
N ASN A 25 -6.17 -18.83 -0.61
CA ASN A 25 -5.92 -19.95 -1.51
C ASN A 25 -4.94 -20.97 -0.91
N ILE A 26 -3.92 -20.53 -0.17
CA ILE A 26 -2.97 -21.46 0.46
C ILE A 26 -3.68 -22.34 1.48
N ARG A 27 -4.57 -21.75 2.30
CA ARG A 27 -5.36 -22.49 3.30
C ARG A 27 -6.34 -23.44 2.69
N PHE A 28 -6.94 -23.04 1.58
CA PHE A 28 -7.81 -23.93 0.84
C PHE A 28 -7.05 -25.18 0.37
N PHE A 29 -5.83 -25.02 -0.12
CA PHE A 29 -4.99 -26.17 -0.52
C PHE A 29 -4.53 -26.99 0.69
N ASP A 30 -4.22 -26.37 1.83
CA ASP A 30 -3.88 -27.07 3.07
C ASP A 30 -5.07 -27.87 3.59
N LEU A 31 -6.27 -27.29 3.56
CA LEU A 31 -7.50 -27.99 3.93
C LEU A 31 -7.77 -29.19 3.01
N VAL A 32 -7.64 -28.99 1.70
CA VAL A 32 -7.79 -30.08 0.71
C VAL A 32 -6.75 -31.17 0.95
N GLY A 33 -5.50 -30.78 1.20
CA GLY A 33 -4.42 -31.72 1.55
C GLY A 33 -4.73 -32.52 2.83
N GLY A 34 -5.27 -31.85 3.86
CA GLY A 34 -5.73 -32.50 5.09
C GLY A 34 -6.85 -33.51 4.86
N VAL A 35 -7.86 -33.14 4.06
CA VAL A 35 -8.97 -34.04 3.70
C VAL A 35 -8.47 -35.23 2.91
N VAL A 36 -7.57 -35.03 1.95
CA VAL A 36 -6.93 -36.10 1.20
C VAL A 36 -6.15 -37.03 2.14
N SER A 37 -5.36 -36.48 3.06
CA SER A 37 -4.60 -37.24 4.04
C SER A 37 -5.51 -38.15 4.88
N VAL A 38 -6.61 -37.65 5.40
CA VAL A 38 -7.60 -38.43 6.17
C VAL A 38 -8.24 -39.51 5.28
N ALA A 39 -8.60 -39.20 4.04
CA ALA A 39 -9.24 -40.14 3.11
C ALA A 39 -8.34 -41.32 2.75
N ILE A 40 -7.02 -41.16 2.81
CA ILE A 40 -6.06 -42.24 2.59
C ILE A 40 -5.63 -42.96 3.87
N GLY A 41 -6.28 -42.64 5.01
CA GLY A 41 -6.00 -43.26 6.31
C GLY A 41 -4.85 -42.63 7.08
N GLY A 42 -4.40 -41.45 6.67
CA GLY A 42 -3.46 -40.63 7.44
C GLY A 42 -4.17 -39.85 8.55
N THR A 43 -3.39 -39.33 9.46
CA THR A 43 -3.87 -38.32 10.46
C THR A 43 -3.80 -36.94 9.88
N GLY A 44 -4.91 -36.18 9.96
CA GLY A 44 -4.87 -34.77 9.64
C GLY A 44 -3.86 -34.05 10.54
N GLN A 45 -2.95 -33.28 9.96
CA GLN A 45 -2.05 -32.46 10.77
C GLN A 45 -2.85 -31.33 11.41
N PRO A 46 -2.83 -31.17 12.75
CA PRO A 46 -3.42 -30.01 13.38
C PRO A 46 -2.66 -28.77 12.92
N MET A 47 -3.40 -27.75 12.47
CA MET A 47 -2.82 -26.49 12.10
C MET A 47 -2.43 -25.73 13.37
N ASP A 48 -1.18 -25.25 13.46
CA ASP A 48 -0.71 -24.46 14.59
C ASP A 48 -1.54 -23.17 14.69
N ASP A 49 -2.27 -22.99 15.79
CA ASP A 49 -3.16 -21.85 16.02
C ASP A 49 -2.42 -20.51 16.02
N ALA A 50 -1.21 -20.48 16.56
CA ALA A 50 -0.39 -19.27 16.57
C ALA A 50 0.04 -18.86 15.15
N TRP A 51 0.46 -19.83 14.35
CA TRP A 51 0.82 -19.59 12.94
C TRP A 51 -0.41 -19.19 12.12
N THR A 52 -1.55 -19.83 12.33
CA THR A 52 -2.80 -19.45 11.65
C THR A 52 -3.27 -18.07 12.01
N TRP A 53 -3.13 -17.66 13.27
CA TRP A 53 -3.47 -16.33 13.70
C TRP A 53 -2.56 -15.28 13.06
N ALA A 54 -1.24 -15.45 13.14
CA ALA A 54 -0.26 -14.55 12.55
C ALA A 54 -0.47 -14.40 11.03
N TRP A 55 -0.79 -15.51 10.36
CA TRP A 55 -1.06 -15.52 8.93
C TRP A 55 -2.36 -14.80 8.57
N ARG A 56 -3.40 -14.88 9.41
CA ARG A 56 -4.65 -14.12 9.23
C ARG A 56 -4.43 -12.62 9.37
N GLN A 57 -3.70 -12.22 10.38
CA GLN A 57 -3.49 -10.81 10.68
C GLN A 57 -2.51 -10.12 9.72
N ARG A 58 -1.64 -10.87 9.05
CA ARG A 58 -0.62 -10.27 8.17
C ARG A 58 -1.20 -9.40 7.07
N VAL A 59 -2.33 -9.81 6.48
CA VAL A 59 -2.99 -9.07 5.41
C VAL A 59 -3.59 -7.78 5.96
N ASP A 60 -4.30 -7.87 7.08
CA ASP A 60 -4.88 -6.70 7.76
C ASP A 60 -3.79 -5.73 8.22
N VAL A 61 -2.67 -6.25 8.75
CA VAL A 61 -1.51 -5.43 9.14
C VAL A 61 -0.87 -4.76 7.93
N LEU A 62 -0.73 -5.45 6.80
CA LEU A 62 -0.22 -4.87 5.56
C LEU A 62 -1.13 -3.76 5.04
N TYR A 63 -2.45 -3.99 5.02
CA TYR A 63 -3.42 -2.99 4.57
C TYR A 63 -3.45 -1.77 5.50
N ALA A 64 -3.50 -1.99 6.81
CA ALA A 64 -3.43 -0.92 7.79
C ALA A 64 -2.13 -0.12 7.66
N SER A 65 -1.00 -0.80 7.49
CA SER A 65 0.31 -0.17 7.30
C SER A 65 0.36 0.67 6.02
N ALA A 66 -0.17 0.16 4.91
CA ALA A 66 -0.23 0.89 3.65
C ALA A 66 -1.08 2.16 3.77
N LEU A 67 -2.25 2.07 4.40
CA LEU A 67 -3.13 3.21 4.64
C LEU A 67 -2.51 4.22 5.61
N LEU A 68 -1.90 3.77 6.70
CA LEU A 68 -1.20 4.65 7.65
C LEU A 68 -0.03 5.39 6.98
N LEU A 69 0.75 4.71 6.14
CA LEU A 69 1.80 5.33 5.35
C LEU A 69 1.24 6.35 4.36
N ALA A 70 0.12 6.05 3.71
CA ALA A 70 -0.53 6.96 2.77
C ALA A 70 -1.16 8.19 3.45
N VAL A 71 -1.70 8.04 4.67
CA VAL A 71 -2.26 9.14 5.47
C VAL A 71 -1.18 9.99 6.14
N SER A 72 -0.04 9.39 6.48
CA SER A 72 1.03 10.07 7.23
C SER A 72 1.48 11.41 6.62
N PRO A 73 1.60 11.60 5.29
CA PRO A 73 1.92 12.88 4.69
C PRO A 73 0.88 13.97 4.97
N LEU A 74 -0.41 13.61 5.05
CA LEU A 74 -1.48 14.55 5.42
C LEU A 74 -1.33 14.99 6.88
N LEU A 75 -1.18 14.05 7.79
CA LEU A 75 -1.02 14.32 9.23
C LEU A 75 0.25 15.14 9.51
N LEU A 76 1.30 14.92 8.75
CA LEU A 76 2.58 15.62 8.91
C LEU A 76 2.68 16.94 8.13
N THR A 77 1.60 17.37 7.45
CA THR A 77 1.62 18.62 6.66
C THR A 77 1.97 19.85 7.50
N GLY A 78 1.50 19.93 8.73
CA GLY A 78 1.87 21.02 9.64
C GLY A 78 3.36 21.08 9.96
N ARG A 79 3.99 19.92 10.20
CA ARG A 79 5.45 19.82 10.40
C ARG A 79 6.22 20.16 9.13
N TRP A 80 5.73 19.72 7.98
CA TRP A 80 6.32 20.03 6.69
C TRP A 80 6.26 21.51 6.38
N ARG A 81 5.09 22.17 6.62
CA ARG A 81 4.91 23.61 6.48
C ARG A 81 5.90 24.42 7.34
N ARG A 82 6.08 24.02 8.61
CA ARG A 82 7.08 24.65 9.51
C ARG A 82 8.50 24.52 8.97
N ARG A 83 8.88 23.35 8.46
CA ARG A 83 10.21 23.14 7.85
C ARG A 83 10.41 23.97 6.60
N LEU A 84 9.39 24.07 5.75
CA LEU A 84 9.44 24.90 4.55
C LEU A 84 9.59 26.37 4.91
N SER A 85 8.79 26.90 5.84
CA SER A 85 8.88 28.29 6.28
C SER A 85 10.20 28.61 6.98
N ALA A 86 10.77 27.68 7.72
CA ALA A 86 12.10 27.82 8.30
C ALA A 86 13.20 27.88 7.24
N ALA A 87 13.10 27.05 6.19
CA ALA A 87 14.04 27.06 5.08
C ALA A 87 13.96 28.35 4.26
N CYS A 88 12.77 28.99 4.18
CA CYS A 88 12.59 30.27 3.49
C CYS A 88 13.07 31.49 4.31
N ARG A 89 12.81 31.48 5.63
CA ARG A 89 13.08 32.64 6.51
C ARG A 89 14.48 32.63 7.17
N GLY A 90 15.19 31.53 7.18
CA GLY A 90 16.45 31.43 7.91
C GLY A 90 17.60 32.13 7.20
N GLY A 91 18.45 32.86 7.97
CA GLY A 91 19.70 33.48 7.52
C GLY A 91 20.80 32.45 7.15
N VAL A 92 20.41 31.27 6.64
CA VAL A 92 21.25 30.17 6.22
C VAL A 92 21.88 30.52 4.86
N ALA A 93 23.15 30.17 4.68
CA ALA A 93 23.88 30.37 3.42
C ALA A 93 23.04 29.90 2.21
N PRO A 94 23.02 30.67 1.10
CA PRO A 94 22.14 30.40 -0.05
C PRO A 94 22.31 28.99 -0.64
N ILE A 95 23.51 28.43 -0.58
CA ILE A 95 23.80 27.06 -1.04
C ILE A 95 23.08 26.01 -0.20
N VAL A 96 23.07 26.17 1.13
CA VAL A 96 22.40 25.23 2.06
C VAL A 96 20.89 25.32 1.89
N ARG A 97 20.37 26.54 1.70
CA ARG A 97 18.94 26.77 1.39
C ARG A 97 18.52 26.06 0.09
N ALA A 98 19.27 26.25 -0.99
CA ALA A 98 18.99 25.62 -2.29
C ALA A 98 19.02 24.11 -2.20
N ARG A 99 19.97 23.51 -1.47
CA ARG A 99 20.06 22.07 -1.25
C ARG A 99 18.86 21.55 -0.46
N SER A 100 18.44 22.23 0.59
CA SER A 100 17.29 21.85 1.42
C SER A 100 15.99 21.91 0.64
N LEU A 101 15.76 22.97 -0.14
CA LEU A 101 14.58 23.12 -0.98
C LEU A 101 14.54 22.05 -2.09
N ARG A 102 15.67 21.80 -2.76
CA ARG A 102 15.76 20.74 -3.77
C ARG A 102 15.41 19.37 -3.18
N MET A 103 15.91 19.06 -2.00
CA MET A 103 15.61 17.78 -1.32
C MET A 103 14.13 17.65 -0.94
N LEU A 104 13.50 18.75 -0.48
CA LEU A 104 12.07 18.77 -0.18
C LEU A 104 11.22 18.59 -1.45
N LEU A 105 11.60 19.22 -2.56
CA LEU A 105 10.94 19.07 -3.85
C LEU A 105 11.06 17.66 -4.40
N VAL A 106 12.28 17.11 -4.43
CA VAL A 106 12.51 15.74 -4.92
C VAL A 106 11.71 14.73 -4.10
N ARG A 107 11.74 14.81 -2.76
CA ARG A 107 10.91 13.95 -1.90
C ARG A 107 9.42 14.16 -2.13
N GLY A 108 9.00 15.40 -2.38
CA GLY A 108 7.61 15.72 -2.71
C GLY A 108 7.17 15.02 -4.00
N VAL A 109 7.95 15.15 -5.06
CA VAL A 109 7.66 14.51 -6.36
C VAL A 109 7.68 12.99 -6.23
N LEU A 110 8.70 12.42 -5.59
CA LEU A 110 8.79 10.96 -5.41
C LEU A 110 7.58 10.42 -4.63
N LEU A 111 7.19 11.07 -3.55
CA LEU A 111 6.13 10.57 -2.66
C LEU A 111 4.72 10.83 -3.22
N HIS A 112 4.49 11.97 -3.88
CA HIS A 112 3.14 12.39 -4.26
C HIS A 112 2.83 12.27 -5.76
N VAL A 113 3.83 11.95 -6.59
CA VAL A 113 3.66 11.74 -8.04
C VAL A 113 4.17 10.36 -8.43
N ALA A 114 5.45 10.07 -8.19
CA ALA A 114 6.05 8.82 -8.65
C ALA A 114 5.44 7.59 -7.94
N LEU A 115 5.30 7.64 -6.62
CA LEU A 115 4.77 6.51 -5.86
C LEU A 115 3.30 6.19 -6.23
N PRO A 116 2.35 7.13 -6.29
CA PRO A 116 1.01 6.86 -6.80
C PRO A 116 1.00 6.33 -8.23
N ALA A 117 1.84 6.88 -9.11
CA ALA A 117 1.95 6.41 -10.49
C ALA A 117 2.45 4.95 -10.53
N CYS A 118 3.45 4.59 -9.71
CA CYS A 118 3.91 3.21 -9.58
C CYS A 118 2.79 2.29 -9.06
N ILE A 119 2.03 2.72 -8.04
CA ILE A 119 0.90 1.93 -7.51
C ILE A 119 -0.14 1.69 -8.61
N LEU A 120 -0.50 2.71 -9.38
CA LEU A 120 -1.46 2.60 -10.48
C LEU A 120 -0.93 1.77 -11.65
N ALA A 121 0.39 1.72 -11.85
CA ALA A 121 1.03 0.93 -12.89
C ALA A 121 1.20 -0.56 -12.50
N LEU A 122 1.14 -0.90 -11.21
CA LEU A 122 1.39 -2.25 -10.68
C LEU A 122 0.58 -3.36 -11.39
N PRO A 123 -0.74 -3.22 -11.62
CA PRO A 123 -1.53 -4.24 -12.31
C PRO A 123 -1.04 -4.49 -13.74
N PHE A 124 -0.61 -3.45 -14.44
CA PHE A 124 -0.09 -3.58 -15.80
C PHE A 124 1.25 -4.34 -15.83
N VAL A 125 2.10 -4.13 -14.81
CA VAL A 125 3.36 -4.89 -14.65
C VAL A 125 3.08 -6.37 -14.38
N TRP A 126 2.02 -6.67 -13.65
CA TRP A 126 1.59 -8.04 -13.37
C TRP A 126 0.80 -8.67 -14.52
N GLY A 127 0.48 -7.92 -15.57
CA GLY A 127 -0.35 -8.38 -16.69
C GLY A 127 -1.81 -8.62 -16.31
N VAL A 128 -2.26 -8.03 -15.19
CA VAL A 128 -3.64 -8.16 -14.70
C VAL A 128 -4.33 -6.81 -14.88
N PRO A 129 -5.39 -6.71 -15.68
CA PRO A 129 -6.11 -5.44 -15.83
C PRO A 129 -6.82 -5.05 -14.51
N TRP A 130 -6.96 -3.74 -14.26
CA TRP A 130 -7.65 -3.22 -13.07
C TRP A 130 -9.05 -3.79 -12.90
N ARG A 131 -9.76 -4.03 -13.99
CA ARG A 131 -11.09 -4.65 -13.97
C ARG A 131 -11.08 -6.00 -13.25
N ASP A 132 -10.10 -6.85 -13.59
CA ASP A 132 -10.00 -8.18 -13.03
C ASP A 132 -9.54 -8.11 -11.57
N LEU A 133 -8.62 -7.20 -11.25
CA LEU A 133 -8.18 -6.97 -9.87
C LEU A 133 -9.34 -6.50 -8.98
N LEU A 134 -10.19 -5.59 -9.47
CA LEU A 134 -11.38 -5.12 -8.75
C LEU A 134 -12.43 -6.23 -8.57
N THR A 135 -12.51 -7.16 -9.52
CA THR A 135 -13.49 -8.25 -9.46
C THR A 135 -13.02 -9.38 -8.56
N PHE A 136 -11.75 -9.78 -8.66
CA PHE A 136 -11.23 -10.97 -7.98
C PHE A 136 -10.46 -10.68 -6.68
N SER A 137 -10.06 -9.43 -6.47
CA SER A 137 -9.31 -9.01 -5.27
C SER A 137 -9.72 -7.57 -4.89
N PRO A 138 -11.01 -7.34 -4.53
CA PRO A 138 -11.53 -6.01 -4.24
C PRO A 138 -10.80 -5.33 -3.08
N ASP A 139 -10.37 -6.09 -2.08
CA ASP A 139 -9.66 -5.55 -0.91
C ASP A 139 -8.31 -4.95 -1.29
N VAL A 140 -7.50 -5.72 -2.05
CA VAL A 140 -6.20 -5.26 -2.56
C VAL A 140 -6.35 -4.02 -3.43
N SER A 141 -7.28 -4.07 -4.38
CA SER A 141 -7.52 -2.98 -5.31
C SER A 141 -8.01 -1.72 -4.61
N THR A 142 -8.90 -1.86 -3.62
CA THR A 142 -9.41 -0.73 -2.82
C THR A 142 -8.29 -0.08 -2.02
N VAL A 143 -7.43 -0.87 -1.35
CA VAL A 143 -6.29 -0.35 -0.59
C VAL A 143 -5.28 0.36 -1.50
N LEU A 144 -4.98 -0.20 -2.67
CA LEU A 144 -4.07 0.42 -3.63
C LEU A 144 -4.61 1.75 -4.14
N LEU A 145 -5.88 1.80 -4.57
CA LEU A 145 -6.51 3.01 -5.07
C LEU A 145 -6.67 4.07 -3.99
N ALA A 146 -7.10 3.67 -2.78
CA ALA A 146 -7.20 4.58 -1.64
C ALA A 146 -5.84 5.16 -1.26
N SER A 147 -4.79 4.33 -1.22
CA SER A 147 -3.43 4.77 -0.93
C SER A 147 -2.90 5.75 -1.97
N ALA A 148 -3.09 5.45 -3.26
CA ALA A 148 -2.70 6.34 -4.34
C ALA A 148 -3.45 7.69 -4.26
N GLY A 149 -4.77 7.65 -4.05
CA GLY A 149 -5.60 8.84 -3.89
C GLY A 149 -5.18 9.71 -2.70
N LEU A 150 -4.95 9.11 -1.54
CA LEU A 150 -4.48 9.82 -0.34
C LEU A 150 -3.13 10.50 -0.55
N LEU A 151 -2.20 9.86 -1.23
CA LEU A 151 -0.89 10.46 -1.54
C LEU A 151 -1.03 11.64 -2.50
N VAL A 152 -1.88 11.56 -3.52
CA VAL A 152 -2.16 12.67 -4.45
C VAL A 152 -2.80 13.83 -3.70
N VAL A 153 -3.82 13.58 -2.87
CA VAL A 153 -4.48 14.62 -2.05
C VAL A 153 -3.48 15.27 -1.12
N ALA A 154 -2.62 14.49 -0.47
CA ALA A 154 -1.57 15.04 0.38
C ALA A 154 -0.60 15.95 -0.38
N GLY A 155 -0.26 15.58 -1.61
CA GLY A 155 0.54 16.40 -2.53
C GLY A 155 -0.13 17.72 -2.86
N ALA A 156 -1.41 17.68 -3.22
CA ALA A 156 -2.20 18.88 -3.53
C ALA A 156 -2.30 19.83 -2.32
N VAL A 157 -2.58 19.31 -1.13
CA VAL A 157 -2.63 20.08 0.12
C VAL A 157 -1.29 20.76 0.42
N ARG A 158 -0.17 20.03 0.23
CA ARG A 158 1.17 20.59 0.43
C ARG A 158 1.51 21.66 -0.60
N LEU A 159 1.13 21.45 -1.84
CA LEU A 159 1.33 22.44 -2.90
C LEU A 159 0.55 23.72 -2.61
N ALA A 160 -0.73 23.60 -2.24
CA ALA A 160 -1.54 24.74 -1.84
C ALA A 160 -0.91 25.50 -0.65
N ALA A 161 -0.45 24.77 0.37
CA ALA A 161 0.23 25.38 1.51
C ALA A 161 1.55 26.09 1.13
N ALA A 162 2.27 25.59 0.13
CA ALA A 162 3.49 26.22 -0.37
C ALA A 162 3.19 27.53 -1.13
N VAL A 163 2.13 27.53 -1.93
CA VAL A 163 1.67 28.73 -2.67
C VAL A 163 1.22 29.83 -1.71
N THR A 164 0.45 29.50 -0.67
CA THR A 164 0.04 30.49 0.34
C THR A 164 1.23 31.12 1.05
N LEU A 165 2.23 30.32 1.44
CA LEU A 165 3.44 30.85 2.08
C LEU A 165 4.23 31.82 1.19
N ARG A 166 4.22 31.58 -0.12
CA ARG A 166 4.87 32.49 -1.08
C ARG A 166 4.14 33.83 -1.21
N ASN A 167 2.83 33.81 -1.15
CA ASN A 167 2.02 35.03 -1.28
C ASN A 167 2.06 35.92 -0.02
N ASP A 168 2.36 35.31 1.14
CA ASP A 168 2.49 36.03 2.42
C ASP A 168 3.87 36.71 2.60
N GLU A 169 4.83 36.49 1.69
CA GLU A 169 6.11 37.23 1.74
C GLU A 169 5.91 38.72 1.33
N PRO A 170 6.26 39.68 2.21
CA PRO A 170 6.19 41.10 1.85
C PRO A 170 7.09 41.38 0.65
N PRO A 171 6.68 42.28 -0.25
CA PRO A 171 7.50 42.65 -1.40
C PRO A 171 8.89 43.16 -0.92
N PRO A 172 9.96 42.82 -1.65
CA PRO A 172 11.30 43.24 -1.27
C PRO A 172 11.30 44.73 -1.09
N SER A 173 11.62 45.20 0.14
CA SER A 173 11.80 46.64 0.40
C SER A 173 12.90 47.11 -0.53
N ILE A 174 12.51 47.89 -1.54
CA ILE A 174 13.43 48.59 -2.40
C ILE A 174 14.13 49.59 -1.47
N MET A 175 15.33 49.25 -1.00
CA MET A 175 16.21 50.21 -0.33
C MET A 175 16.50 51.31 -1.35
N ARG A 176 15.89 52.47 -1.10
CA ARG A 176 16.26 53.72 -1.75
C ARG A 176 17.50 54.27 -1.08
#